data_ff60ee3b33ede589a6b3c902488d7b4e
#
_entry.id   ff60ee3b33ede589a6b3c902488d7b4e
#
_cell.length_a   1.000
_cell.length_b   1.000
_cell.length_c   1.000
_cell.angle_alpha   90.00
_cell.angle_beta   90.00
_cell.angle_gamma   90.00
#
_symmetry.space_group_name_H-M   'P 1'
#
loop_
_entity.id
_entity.type
_entity.pdbx_description
1 polymer ?
#
loop_
_entity_poly.entity_id
_entity_poly.type
_entity_poly.pdbx_seq_one_letter_code
_entity_poly.pdbx_strand_id
1 'polypeptide(L)'
;MPLMHYFCKKLKIMNRKLLFPVDDESSDIVKRYEQFLSGTAPGYFDVEELESIVEFYLRRGRTKDCTKALELGLKLHPNNTALKTKRAKIYLATGDDLKAFRILDKLAEATDYEVVLLKIEVLIKLDRLKEARILFEKLIGDESDDLDNVCLDVAFIYLGQGEYVTALKLLEKGDRYNDQNVDLLYELAFCYEQNEDFAKAIVVNNRIISIDPFANEAWFNLGQLYFALQEFPKALEAYEFALAIDENDSLSCIQKAHVLFQLDQFELAIDTYQEYKKMTSYSWQTDIFIAECYEKLERYDESISYYRMSLDAHTDNYDALTGIGICLLEQEKFIESMTYIRQALTINENAADSWVYLAEGYVGLEDIDNALTAYIKAIGIDPDQPDTLMAIANICLEKMEYDLSIKYYLAAEELDETLEFVKLFIAVSYYKNGNLDKAIVYLRKAVEENETAAALFLELCPEAINLNLLDL
;
A
#
# COMPACT_ATOMS: atom_id res chain seq x y z
N MET A 1 -0.63 -0.31 2.84
CA MET A 1 -0.90 -1.34 1.81
C MET A 1 -0.46 -2.78 2.12
N PRO A 2 0.47 -3.12 3.04
CA PRO A 2 0.83 -4.52 3.35
C PRO A 2 -0.30 -5.38 3.91
N LEU A 3 -1.20 -4.80 4.71
CA LEU A 3 -2.29 -5.54 5.36
C LEU A 3 -3.35 -6.11 4.39
N MET A 4 -3.60 -5.43 3.29
CA MET A 4 -4.61 -5.87 2.30
C MET A 4 -4.10 -7.04 1.44
N HIS A 5 -2.80 -7.05 1.14
CA HIS A 5 -2.13 -8.14 0.43
C HIS A 5 -2.05 -9.41 1.31
N TYR A 6 -1.75 -9.26 2.60
CA TYR A 6 -1.76 -10.34 3.58
C TYR A 6 -3.15 -10.96 3.76
N PHE A 7 -4.22 -10.14 3.82
CA PHE A 7 -5.59 -10.64 3.92
C PHE A 7 -6.04 -11.37 2.63
N CYS A 8 -5.69 -10.86 1.45
CA CYS A 8 -5.95 -11.56 0.19
C CYS A 8 -5.14 -12.87 0.07
N LYS A 9 -3.86 -12.88 0.48
CA LYS A 9 -3.04 -14.10 0.49
C LYS A 9 -3.50 -15.09 1.56
N LYS A 10 -3.86 -14.64 2.76
CA LYS A 10 -4.42 -15.50 3.80
C LYS A 10 -5.74 -16.14 3.37
N LEU A 11 -6.58 -15.41 2.63
CA LEU A 11 -7.76 -15.96 1.95
C LEU A 11 -7.39 -16.91 0.80
N LYS A 12 -6.32 -16.61 0.02
CA LYS A 12 -5.82 -17.51 -1.04
C LYS A 12 -5.13 -18.76 -0.47
N ILE A 13 -4.35 -18.65 0.61
CA ILE A 13 -3.69 -19.79 1.29
C ILE A 13 -4.73 -20.68 1.99
N MET A 14 -5.71 -20.09 2.68
CA MET A 14 -6.90 -20.83 3.14
C MET A 14 -7.69 -21.41 1.97
N ASN A 15 -7.80 -20.71 0.83
CA ASN A 15 -8.47 -21.20 -0.37
C ASN A 15 -7.64 -22.18 -1.19
N ARG A 16 -6.29 -22.14 -1.25
CA ARG A 16 -5.48 -23.16 -1.94
C ARG A 16 -5.57 -24.54 -1.28
N LYS A 17 -5.62 -24.64 0.04
CA LYS A 17 -6.01 -25.89 0.74
C LYS A 17 -7.52 -26.16 0.70
N LEU A 18 -8.34 -25.21 0.19
CA LEU A 18 -9.81 -25.29 0.11
C LEU A 18 -10.36 -25.32 -1.33
N LEU A 19 -9.50 -25.22 -2.35
CA LEU A 19 -9.85 -25.29 -3.77
C LEU A 19 -9.82 -26.74 -4.29
N PHE A 20 -10.52 -27.63 -3.60
CA PHE A 20 -11.11 -28.77 -4.31
C PHE A 20 -12.49 -28.35 -4.83
N PRO A 21 -12.86 -28.80 -6.07
CA PRO A 21 -14.19 -28.52 -6.59
C PRO A 21 -15.23 -28.94 -5.55
N VAL A 22 -16.27 -28.13 -5.43
CA VAL A 22 -17.44 -28.51 -4.61
C VAL A 22 -18.06 -29.69 -5.34
N ASP A 23 -17.76 -30.90 -4.89
CA ASP A 23 -18.43 -32.07 -5.39
C ASP A 23 -19.92 -31.94 -5.09
N ASP A 24 -20.77 -32.16 -6.11
CA ASP A 24 -22.22 -32.16 -5.97
C ASP A 24 -22.71 -33.12 -4.86
N GLU A 25 -21.95 -34.21 -4.62
CA GLU A 25 -22.22 -35.18 -3.55
C GLU A 25 -22.20 -34.55 -2.16
N SER A 26 -21.29 -33.64 -1.85
CA SER A 26 -21.26 -32.98 -0.52
C SER A 26 -22.49 -32.10 -0.29
N SER A 27 -23.07 -31.52 -1.34
CA SER A 27 -24.29 -30.71 -1.28
C SER A 27 -25.50 -31.56 -0.92
N ASP A 28 -25.60 -32.80 -1.41
CA ASP A 28 -26.75 -33.66 -1.14
C ASP A 28 -26.69 -34.27 0.26
N ILE A 29 -25.49 -34.61 0.76
CA ILE A 29 -25.32 -35.05 2.16
C ILE A 29 -25.70 -33.94 3.12
N VAL A 30 -25.30 -32.69 2.84
CA VAL A 30 -25.66 -31.54 3.68
C VAL A 30 -27.18 -31.28 3.65
N LYS A 31 -27.86 -31.34 2.51
CA LYS A 31 -29.31 -31.23 2.41
C LYS A 31 -30.02 -32.30 3.24
N ARG A 32 -29.53 -33.55 3.16
CA ARG A 32 -30.09 -34.66 3.99
C ARG A 32 -29.86 -34.37 5.48
N TYR A 33 -28.73 -33.84 5.87
CA TYR A 33 -28.44 -33.43 7.24
C TYR A 33 -29.38 -32.28 7.72
N GLU A 34 -29.60 -31.28 6.89
CA GLU A 34 -30.50 -30.17 7.21
C GLU A 34 -32.00 -30.67 7.35
N GLN A 35 -32.42 -31.62 6.51
CA GLN A 35 -33.71 -32.30 6.63
C GLN A 35 -33.84 -33.12 7.93
N PHE A 36 -32.76 -33.79 8.34
CA PHE A 36 -32.70 -34.49 9.61
C PHE A 36 -32.80 -33.51 10.78
N LEU A 37 -32.11 -32.40 10.78
CA LEU A 37 -32.20 -31.37 11.83
C LEU A 37 -33.56 -30.74 11.91
N SER A 38 -34.29 -30.60 10.80
CA SER A 38 -35.68 -30.09 10.77
C SER A 38 -36.72 -31.15 11.15
N GLY A 39 -36.32 -32.38 11.38
CA GLY A 39 -37.21 -33.48 11.71
C GLY A 39 -38.09 -34.01 10.55
N THR A 40 -37.75 -33.62 9.32
CA THR A 40 -38.48 -34.00 8.09
C THR A 40 -38.03 -35.32 7.49
N ALA A 41 -36.86 -35.81 7.88
CA ALA A 41 -36.34 -37.12 7.45
C ALA A 41 -35.59 -37.82 8.58
N PRO A 42 -35.69 -39.15 8.73
CA PRO A 42 -34.79 -39.90 9.61
C PRO A 42 -33.37 -39.91 8.99
N GLY A 43 -32.34 -39.85 9.79
CA GLY A 43 -30.97 -39.89 9.28
C GLY A 43 -30.02 -40.61 10.23
N TYR A 44 -29.25 -41.51 9.66
CA TYR A 44 -27.98 -41.97 10.24
C TYR A 44 -26.90 -41.41 9.36
N PHE A 45 -25.84 -40.92 9.99
CA PHE A 45 -24.66 -40.37 9.32
C PHE A 45 -23.42 -41.14 9.83
N ASP A 46 -22.66 -41.68 8.91
CA ASP A 46 -21.38 -42.26 9.23
C ASP A 46 -20.30 -41.18 9.46
N VAL A 47 -19.10 -41.60 9.78
CA VAL A 47 -18.00 -40.67 10.11
C VAL A 47 -17.63 -39.81 8.93
N GLU A 48 -17.50 -40.41 7.74
CA GLU A 48 -17.06 -39.72 6.50
C GLU A 48 -18.08 -38.67 6.06
N GLU A 49 -19.38 -39.02 6.17
CA GLU A 49 -20.46 -38.07 5.91
C GLU A 49 -20.46 -36.88 6.90
N LEU A 50 -20.21 -37.16 8.19
CA LEU A 50 -20.15 -36.12 9.22
C LEU A 50 -18.91 -35.23 9.03
N GLU A 51 -17.79 -35.81 8.64
CA GLU A 51 -16.58 -35.05 8.30
C GLU A 51 -16.82 -34.12 7.12
N SER A 52 -17.46 -34.61 6.06
CA SER A 52 -17.84 -33.83 4.89
C SER A 52 -18.79 -32.68 5.23
N ILE A 53 -19.80 -32.94 6.08
CA ILE A 53 -20.72 -31.90 6.56
C ILE A 53 -19.99 -30.82 7.38
N VAL A 54 -19.11 -31.24 8.32
CA VAL A 54 -18.32 -30.34 9.14
C VAL A 54 -17.43 -29.46 8.27
N GLU A 55 -16.76 -30.05 7.27
CA GLU A 55 -15.89 -29.36 6.33
C GLU A 55 -16.65 -28.36 5.45
N PHE A 56 -17.83 -28.75 4.95
CA PHE A 56 -18.69 -27.88 4.17
C PHE A 56 -19.08 -26.61 4.94
N TYR A 57 -19.50 -26.75 6.21
CA TYR A 57 -19.85 -25.59 7.03
C TYR A 57 -18.63 -24.77 7.45
N LEU A 58 -17.49 -25.41 7.70
CA LEU A 58 -16.24 -24.73 8.04
C LEU A 58 -15.77 -23.81 6.90
N ARG A 59 -15.78 -24.33 5.65
CA ARG A 59 -15.40 -23.57 4.43
C ARG A 59 -16.28 -22.34 4.21
N ARG A 60 -17.55 -22.40 4.64
CA ARG A 60 -18.52 -21.30 4.50
C ARG A 60 -18.59 -20.35 5.70
N GLY A 61 -17.71 -20.54 6.69
CA GLY A 61 -17.70 -19.74 7.91
C GLY A 61 -18.92 -19.93 8.81
N ARG A 62 -19.74 -20.97 8.56
CA ARG A 62 -20.95 -21.28 9.35
C ARG A 62 -20.59 -22.04 10.63
N THR A 63 -19.79 -21.41 11.51
CA THR A 63 -19.22 -22.03 12.72
C THR A 63 -20.24 -22.68 13.64
N LYS A 64 -21.44 -22.08 13.77
CA LYS A 64 -22.51 -22.63 14.62
C LYS A 64 -23.04 -23.97 14.09
N ASP A 65 -23.23 -24.10 12.79
CA ASP A 65 -23.76 -25.32 12.18
C ASP A 65 -22.70 -26.40 12.12
N CYS A 66 -21.42 -25.98 11.87
CA CYS A 66 -20.25 -26.83 11.99
C CYS A 66 -20.16 -27.47 13.40
N THR A 67 -20.32 -26.66 14.45
CA THR A 67 -20.27 -27.15 15.84
C THR A 67 -21.42 -28.18 16.14
N LYS A 68 -22.62 -27.91 15.63
CA LYS A 68 -23.75 -28.86 15.80
C LYS A 68 -23.49 -30.19 15.11
N ALA A 69 -23.00 -30.17 13.88
CA ALA A 69 -22.65 -31.38 13.12
C ALA A 69 -21.61 -32.19 13.87
N LEU A 70 -20.60 -31.49 14.38
CA LEU A 70 -19.52 -32.11 15.13
C LEU A 70 -19.99 -32.71 16.48
N GLU A 71 -20.87 -32.02 17.20
CA GLU A 71 -21.48 -32.53 18.45
C GLU A 71 -22.29 -33.80 18.19
N LEU A 72 -23.06 -33.83 17.09
CA LEU A 72 -23.77 -35.05 16.69
C LEU A 72 -22.79 -36.17 16.37
N GLY A 73 -21.75 -35.87 15.58
CA GLY A 73 -20.70 -36.83 15.21
C GLY A 73 -19.99 -37.43 16.42
N LEU A 74 -19.60 -36.61 17.36
CA LEU A 74 -18.92 -37.06 18.59
C LEU A 74 -19.87 -37.77 19.58
N LYS A 75 -21.16 -37.50 19.49
CA LYS A 75 -22.16 -38.26 20.25
C LYS A 75 -22.34 -39.67 19.67
N LEU A 76 -22.33 -39.82 18.36
CA LEU A 76 -22.48 -41.13 17.70
C LEU A 76 -21.14 -41.90 17.70
N HIS A 77 -20.02 -41.21 17.57
CA HIS A 77 -18.68 -41.77 17.44
C HIS A 77 -17.68 -41.11 18.43
N PRO A 78 -17.83 -41.34 19.75
CA PRO A 78 -17.13 -40.57 20.80
C PRO A 78 -15.60 -40.77 20.81
N ASN A 79 -15.10 -41.85 20.20
CA ASN A 79 -13.69 -42.19 20.17
C ASN A 79 -13.02 -41.86 18.81
N ASN A 80 -13.79 -41.36 17.84
CA ASN A 80 -13.24 -41.08 16.53
C ASN A 80 -12.21 -39.93 16.59
N THR A 81 -11.00 -40.21 16.08
CA THR A 81 -9.85 -39.29 16.10
C THR A 81 -10.05 -38.13 15.15
N ALA A 82 -10.54 -38.39 13.93
CA ALA A 82 -10.73 -37.36 12.91
C ALA A 82 -11.73 -36.28 13.34
N LEU A 83 -12.88 -36.68 13.93
CA LEU A 83 -13.86 -35.75 14.49
C LEU A 83 -13.29 -34.92 15.66
N LYS A 84 -12.45 -35.56 16.51
CA LYS A 84 -11.77 -34.81 17.60
C LYS A 84 -10.76 -33.82 17.05
N THR A 85 -10.01 -34.19 15.99
CA THR A 85 -9.08 -33.30 15.30
C THR A 85 -9.81 -32.10 14.70
N LYS A 86 -10.93 -32.33 14.00
CA LYS A 86 -11.79 -31.23 13.47
C LYS A 86 -12.32 -30.32 14.61
N ARG A 87 -12.64 -30.88 15.78
CA ARG A 87 -13.04 -30.08 16.95
C ARG A 87 -11.89 -29.20 17.47
N ALA A 88 -10.67 -29.71 17.49
CA ALA A 88 -9.51 -28.94 17.85
C ALA A 88 -9.24 -27.79 16.87
N LYS A 89 -9.37 -28.03 15.53
CA LYS A 89 -9.29 -26.99 14.51
C LYS A 89 -10.31 -25.87 14.74
N ILE A 90 -11.55 -26.19 15.08
CA ILE A 90 -12.58 -25.17 15.37
C ILE A 90 -12.15 -24.34 16.61
N TYR A 91 -11.65 -24.96 17.65
CA TYR A 91 -11.19 -24.23 18.83
C TYR A 91 -10.00 -23.32 18.51
N LEU A 92 -9.04 -23.77 17.68
CA LEU A 92 -7.95 -22.93 17.20
C LEU A 92 -8.45 -21.74 16.36
N ALA A 93 -9.44 -21.96 15.51
CA ALA A 93 -10.03 -20.90 14.69
C ALA A 93 -10.86 -19.88 15.51
N THR A 94 -11.39 -20.29 16.68
CA THR A 94 -12.15 -19.44 17.58
C THR A 94 -11.34 -18.83 18.72
N GLY A 95 -10.02 -19.11 18.79
CA GLY A 95 -9.13 -18.59 19.84
C GLY A 95 -9.22 -19.35 21.17
N ASP A 96 -9.88 -20.50 21.20
CA ASP A 96 -9.97 -21.37 22.41
C ASP A 96 -8.77 -22.34 22.50
N ASP A 97 -7.55 -21.82 22.40
CA ASP A 97 -6.30 -22.60 22.27
C ASP A 97 -6.11 -23.65 23.39
N LEU A 98 -6.49 -23.32 24.62
CA LEU A 98 -6.41 -24.27 25.75
C LEU A 98 -7.37 -25.47 25.57
N LYS A 99 -8.54 -25.29 24.98
CA LYS A 99 -9.46 -26.39 24.71
C LYS A 99 -8.94 -27.24 23.54
N ALA A 100 -8.39 -26.62 22.53
CA ALA A 100 -7.73 -27.30 21.42
C ALA A 100 -6.57 -28.17 21.95
N PHE A 101 -5.68 -27.60 22.78
CA PHE A 101 -4.57 -28.31 23.38
C PHE A 101 -5.01 -29.56 24.16
N ARG A 102 -6.02 -29.43 25.02
CA ARG A 102 -6.53 -30.56 25.83
C ARG A 102 -7.06 -31.73 24.99
N ILE A 103 -7.59 -31.44 23.82
CA ILE A 103 -8.06 -32.48 22.88
C ILE A 103 -6.88 -33.13 22.21
N LEU A 104 -5.99 -32.33 21.61
CA LEU A 104 -4.83 -32.81 20.88
C LEU A 104 -3.83 -33.56 21.77
N ASP A 105 -3.72 -33.17 23.03
CA ASP A 105 -2.84 -33.84 23.97
C ASP A 105 -3.31 -35.27 24.34
N LYS A 106 -4.64 -35.47 24.37
CA LYS A 106 -5.23 -36.81 24.56
C LYS A 106 -5.15 -37.70 23.32
N LEU A 107 -4.84 -37.12 22.15
CA LEU A 107 -4.59 -37.82 20.89
C LEU A 107 -3.09 -38.10 20.66
N ALA A 108 -2.26 -37.94 21.71
CA ALA A 108 -0.81 -37.98 21.61
C ALA A 108 -0.21 -39.34 21.17
N GLU A 109 -0.99 -40.40 21.14
CA GLU A 109 -0.59 -41.70 20.57
C GLU A 109 -0.79 -41.77 19.05
N ALA A 110 -1.45 -40.79 18.47
CA ALA A 110 -1.64 -40.69 17.01
C ALA A 110 -0.35 -40.16 16.37
N THR A 111 0.27 -40.99 15.55
CA THR A 111 1.38 -40.63 14.65
C THR A 111 0.87 -39.88 13.42
N ASP A 112 -0.37 -39.42 13.45
CA ASP A 112 -1.02 -38.67 12.37
C ASP A 112 -0.34 -37.30 12.23
N TYR A 113 0.18 -37.04 11.04
CA TYR A 113 0.89 -35.82 10.68
C TYR A 113 0.08 -34.57 10.99
N GLU A 114 -1.22 -34.58 10.62
CA GLU A 114 -2.14 -33.46 10.87
C GLU A 114 -2.31 -33.13 12.35
N VAL A 115 -2.44 -34.17 13.18
CA VAL A 115 -2.57 -34.00 14.65
C VAL A 115 -1.31 -33.38 15.24
N VAL A 116 -0.13 -33.80 14.75
CA VAL A 116 1.15 -33.26 15.23
C VAL A 116 1.31 -31.80 14.80
N LEU A 117 0.96 -31.44 13.56
CA LEU A 117 0.98 -30.05 13.08
C LEU A 117 0.06 -29.15 13.91
N LEU A 118 -1.19 -29.57 14.14
CA LEU A 118 -2.13 -28.82 14.99
C LEU A 118 -1.62 -28.70 16.42
N LYS A 119 -0.90 -29.70 16.94
CA LYS A 119 -0.28 -29.64 18.27
C LYS A 119 0.88 -28.64 18.29
N ILE A 120 1.68 -28.57 17.24
CA ILE A 120 2.71 -27.55 17.08
C ILE A 120 2.05 -26.15 17.03
N GLU A 121 1.00 -25.97 16.22
CA GLU A 121 0.28 -24.70 16.12
C GLU A 121 -0.24 -24.22 17.49
N VAL A 122 -0.94 -25.07 18.21
CA VAL A 122 -1.50 -24.70 19.51
C VAL A 122 -0.42 -24.40 20.55
N LEU A 123 0.70 -25.13 20.51
CA LEU A 123 1.85 -24.87 21.40
C LEU A 123 2.50 -23.52 21.11
N ILE A 124 2.64 -23.16 19.83
CA ILE A 124 3.15 -21.85 19.43
C ILE A 124 2.21 -20.74 19.91
N LYS A 125 0.89 -20.87 19.70
CA LYS A 125 -0.12 -19.91 20.17
C LYS A 125 -0.15 -19.77 21.71
N LEU A 126 0.20 -20.82 22.43
CA LEU A 126 0.30 -20.82 23.91
C LEU A 126 1.69 -20.38 24.41
N ASP A 127 2.59 -19.90 23.56
CA ASP A 127 3.97 -19.52 23.86
C ASP A 127 4.83 -20.65 24.45
N ARG A 128 4.47 -21.92 24.16
CA ARG A 128 5.21 -23.12 24.59
C ARG A 128 6.21 -23.56 23.52
N LEU A 129 7.07 -22.63 23.11
CA LEU A 129 7.96 -22.78 21.95
C LEU A 129 8.93 -23.95 22.06
N LYS A 130 9.40 -24.28 23.29
CA LYS A 130 10.31 -25.41 23.50
C LYS A 130 9.66 -26.76 23.16
N GLU A 131 8.39 -26.93 23.52
CA GLU A 131 7.65 -28.15 23.23
C GLU A 131 7.25 -28.26 21.77
N ALA A 132 6.87 -27.17 21.17
CA ALA A 132 6.63 -27.08 19.72
C ALA A 132 7.89 -27.50 18.94
N ARG A 133 9.05 -27.00 19.33
CA ARG A 133 10.33 -27.35 18.72
C ARG A 133 10.66 -28.84 18.82
N ILE A 134 10.46 -29.46 20.01
CA ILE A 134 10.68 -30.89 20.17
C ILE A 134 9.81 -31.73 19.24
N LEU A 135 8.53 -31.32 19.07
CA LEU A 135 7.63 -32.02 18.16
C LEU A 135 8.05 -31.82 16.69
N PHE A 136 8.48 -30.63 16.33
CA PHE A 136 9.02 -30.36 15.00
C PHE A 136 10.30 -31.17 14.73
N GLU A 137 11.24 -31.19 15.68
CA GLU A 137 12.48 -32.00 15.55
C GLU A 137 12.17 -33.49 15.42
N LYS A 138 11.11 -33.97 16.07
CA LYS A 138 10.65 -35.34 15.92
C LYS A 138 10.08 -35.62 14.53
N LEU A 139 9.25 -34.68 13.98
CA LEU A 139 8.75 -34.83 12.61
C LEU A 139 9.85 -34.91 11.57
N ILE A 140 10.96 -34.20 11.79
CA ILE A 140 12.11 -34.17 10.88
C ILE A 140 13.02 -35.40 11.08
N GLY A 141 13.09 -35.94 12.32
CA GLY A 141 14.02 -37.03 12.68
C GLY A 141 13.64 -38.42 12.17
N ASP A 142 12.38 -38.59 11.77
CA ASP A 142 11.86 -39.87 11.24
C ASP A 142 12.01 -39.95 9.70
N GLU A 143 13.26 -39.75 9.16
CA GLU A 143 13.63 -39.94 7.75
C GLU A 143 12.50 -39.53 6.75
N SER A 144 12.00 -38.31 6.89
CA SER A 144 10.94 -37.89 5.95
C SER A 144 11.58 -37.44 4.66
N ASP A 145 11.32 -38.16 3.59
CA ASP A 145 11.62 -37.75 2.21
C ASP A 145 10.91 -36.44 1.81
N ASP A 146 10.24 -35.77 2.78
CA ASP A 146 9.32 -34.64 2.58
C ASP A 146 9.64 -33.47 3.53
N LEU A 147 10.93 -33.30 3.88
CA LEU A 147 11.40 -32.29 4.83
C LEU A 147 11.05 -30.85 4.43
N ASP A 148 11.08 -30.55 3.13
CA ASP A 148 10.74 -29.25 2.59
C ASP A 148 9.27 -28.90 2.88
N ASN A 149 8.33 -29.83 2.63
CA ASN A 149 6.91 -29.63 2.93
C ASN A 149 6.64 -29.55 4.44
N VAL A 150 7.34 -30.32 5.26
CA VAL A 150 7.27 -30.19 6.74
C VAL A 150 7.73 -28.80 7.19
N CYS A 151 8.84 -28.31 6.64
CA CYS A 151 9.33 -26.97 6.93
C CYS A 151 8.33 -25.89 6.46
N LEU A 152 7.73 -26.05 5.29
CA LEU A 152 6.72 -25.16 4.75
C LEU A 152 5.47 -25.12 5.64
N ASP A 153 4.92 -26.28 6.02
CA ASP A 153 3.71 -26.36 6.85
C ASP A 153 3.94 -25.71 8.23
N VAL A 154 5.10 -25.90 8.86
CA VAL A 154 5.40 -25.25 10.13
C VAL A 154 5.70 -23.76 9.93
N ALA A 155 6.32 -23.36 8.82
CA ALA A 155 6.51 -21.95 8.49
C ALA A 155 5.16 -21.21 8.33
N PHE A 156 4.15 -21.84 7.72
CA PHE A 156 2.80 -21.27 7.63
C PHE A 156 2.19 -20.95 9.00
N ILE A 157 2.47 -21.76 10.02
CA ILE A 157 1.99 -21.49 11.37
C ILE A 157 2.61 -20.19 11.90
N TYR A 158 3.91 -20.00 11.72
CA TYR A 158 4.61 -18.77 12.14
C TYR A 158 4.21 -17.56 11.32
N LEU A 159 4.03 -17.72 9.99
CA LEU A 159 3.52 -16.67 9.11
C LEU A 159 2.13 -16.17 9.54
N GLY A 160 1.28 -17.11 9.97
CA GLY A 160 -0.06 -16.79 10.49
C GLY A 160 -0.04 -15.93 11.75
N GLN A 161 1.10 -15.82 12.43
CA GLN A 161 1.30 -15.01 13.64
C GLN A 161 2.18 -13.78 13.41
N GLY A 162 2.63 -13.55 12.16
CA GLY A 162 3.52 -12.44 11.82
C GLY A 162 4.99 -12.67 12.20
N GLU A 163 5.37 -13.89 12.56
CA GLU A 163 6.71 -14.27 12.97
C GLU A 163 7.61 -14.58 11.76
N TYR A 164 7.81 -13.59 10.89
CA TYR A 164 8.49 -13.74 9.60
C TYR A 164 9.93 -14.23 9.70
N VAL A 165 10.67 -13.77 10.73
CA VAL A 165 12.08 -14.18 10.95
C VAL A 165 12.20 -15.67 11.28
N THR A 166 11.25 -16.20 12.06
CA THR A 166 11.24 -17.63 12.43
C THR A 166 10.81 -18.49 11.25
N ALA A 167 9.78 -18.07 10.51
CA ALA A 167 9.33 -18.70 9.28
C ALA A 167 10.45 -18.75 8.24
N LEU A 168 11.17 -17.64 8.04
CA LEU A 168 12.31 -17.56 7.11
C LEU A 168 13.36 -18.65 7.36
N LYS A 169 13.76 -18.85 8.62
CA LYS A 169 14.76 -19.88 8.96
C LYS A 169 14.30 -21.30 8.61
N LEU A 170 13.00 -21.56 8.77
CA LEU A 170 12.41 -22.84 8.40
C LEU A 170 12.36 -23.03 6.89
N LEU A 171 11.95 -22.00 6.18
CA LEU A 171 11.88 -22.01 4.71
C LEU A 171 13.27 -22.13 4.09
N GLU A 172 14.29 -21.43 4.61
CA GLU A 172 15.68 -21.61 4.19
C GLU A 172 16.20 -23.03 4.46
N LYS A 173 15.70 -23.70 5.50
CA LYS A 173 16.08 -25.09 5.79
C LYS A 173 15.43 -26.03 4.78
N GLY A 174 14.15 -25.84 4.48
CA GLY A 174 13.44 -26.64 3.45
C GLY A 174 14.04 -26.43 2.06
N ASP A 175 14.40 -25.19 1.71
CA ASP A 175 15.04 -24.84 0.44
C ASP A 175 16.39 -25.55 0.22
N ARG A 176 17.19 -25.71 1.26
CA ARG A 176 18.46 -26.48 1.18
C ARG A 176 18.24 -27.95 0.94
N TYR A 177 17.08 -28.49 1.32
CA TYR A 177 16.73 -29.89 1.11
C TYR A 177 16.15 -30.12 -0.29
N ASN A 178 15.23 -29.27 -0.71
CA ASN A 178 14.60 -29.32 -2.03
C ASN A 178 14.46 -27.89 -2.61
N ASP A 179 15.37 -27.55 -3.51
CA ASP A 179 15.45 -26.24 -4.13
C ASP A 179 14.46 -26.04 -5.31
N GLN A 180 13.66 -27.08 -5.61
CA GLN A 180 12.65 -27.07 -6.67
C GLN A 180 11.21 -26.98 -6.14
N ASN A 181 11.02 -26.87 -4.83
CA ASN A 181 9.68 -26.74 -4.25
C ASN A 181 9.15 -25.32 -4.45
N VAL A 182 8.36 -25.13 -5.49
CA VAL A 182 7.83 -23.81 -5.91
C VAL A 182 6.94 -23.19 -4.83
N ASP A 183 6.12 -23.99 -4.13
CA ASP A 183 5.27 -23.47 -3.06
C ASP A 183 6.10 -22.92 -1.88
N LEU A 184 7.19 -23.60 -1.54
CA LEU A 184 8.15 -23.15 -0.54
C LEU A 184 8.87 -21.88 -1.01
N LEU A 185 9.27 -21.81 -2.25
CA LEU A 185 9.97 -20.64 -2.81
C LEU A 185 9.08 -19.39 -2.79
N TYR A 186 7.80 -19.49 -3.06
CA TYR A 186 6.89 -18.35 -2.93
C TYR A 186 6.84 -17.79 -1.51
N GLU A 187 6.75 -18.66 -0.50
CA GLU A 187 6.74 -18.22 0.89
C GLU A 187 8.11 -17.69 1.35
N LEU A 188 9.19 -18.26 0.81
CA LEU A 188 10.54 -17.77 1.04
C LEU A 188 10.74 -16.35 0.48
N ALA A 189 10.30 -16.11 -0.77
CA ALA A 189 10.33 -14.78 -1.38
C ALA A 189 9.50 -13.77 -0.57
N PHE A 190 8.30 -14.15 -0.15
CA PHE A 190 7.45 -13.33 0.69
C PHE A 190 8.11 -12.99 2.04
N CYS A 191 8.76 -13.96 2.69
CA CYS A 191 9.49 -13.70 3.94
C CYS A 191 10.66 -12.73 3.74
N TYR A 192 11.41 -12.83 2.66
CA TYR A 192 12.47 -11.88 2.35
C TYR A 192 11.91 -10.48 2.11
N GLU A 193 10.78 -10.35 1.40
CA GLU A 193 10.10 -9.08 1.18
C GLU A 193 9.64 -8.45 2.51
N GLN A 194 9.02 -9.23 3.42
CA GLN A 194 8.58 -8.73 4.72
C GLN A 194 9.74 -8.32 5.64
N ASN A 195 10.95 -8.84 5.41
CA ASN A 195 12.18 -8.43 6.10
C ASN A 195 12.96 -7.36 5.32
N GLU A 196 12.38 -6.78 4.27
CA GLU A 196 12.99 -5.74 3.41
C GLU A 196 14.27 -6.20 2.68
N ASP A 197 14.52 -7.52 2.61
CA ASP A 197 15.63 -8.09 1.83
C ASP A 197 15.18 -8.31 0.37
N PHE A 198 14.88 -7.20 -0.32
CA PHE A 198 14.36 -7.22 -1.67
C PHE A 198 15.31 -7.92 -2.66
N ALA A 199 16.64 -7.81 -2.42
CA ALA A 199 17.62 -8.47 -3.27
C ALA A 199 17.47 -9.99 -3.27
N LYS A 200 17.26 -10.61 -2.09
CA LYS A 200 17.04 -12.06 -2.02
C LYS A 200 15.65 -12.44 -2.51
N ALA A 201 14.62 -11.63 -2.26
CA ALA A 201 13.28 -11.86 -2.80
C ALA A 201 13.31 -11.94 -4.35
N ILE A 202 14.05 -11.04 -5.01
CA ILE A 202 14.26 -11.04 -6.45
C ILE A 202 14.96 -12.33 -6.90
N VAL A 203 16.02 -12.75 -6.22
CA VAL A 203 16.73 -13.99 -6.56
C VAL A 203 15.79 -15.21 -6.50
N VAL A 204 14.96 -15.30 -5.46
CA VAL A 204 14.01 -16.40 -5.29
C VAL A 204 12.93 -16.39 -6.36
N ASN A 205 12.33 -15.23 -6.66
CA ASN A 205 11.33 -15.13 -7.73
C ASN A 205 11.92 -15.50 -9.11
N ASN A 206 13.16 -15.11 -9.41
CA ASN A 206 13.85 -15.54 -10.63
C ASN A 206 14.10 -17.06 -10.67
N ARG A 207 14.33 -17.71 -9.53
CA ARG A 207 14.40 -19.17 -9.45
C ARG A 207 13.04 -19.81 -9.79
N ILE A 208 11.94 -19.27 -9.25
CA ILE A 208 10.58 -19.74 -9.58
C ILE A 208 10.36 -19.68 -11.09
N ILE A 209 10.69 -18.55 -11.72
CA ILE A 209 10.58 -18.35 -13.17
C ILE A 209 11.48 -19.33 -13.95
N SER A 210 12.65 -19.66 -13.42
CA SER A 210 13.55 -20.64 -14.03
C SER A 210 12.98 -22.06 -14.00
N ILE A 211 12.18 -22.39 -12.98
CA ILE A 211 11.48 -23.67 -12.85
C ILE A 211 10.22 -23.67 -13.71
N ASP A 212 9.41 -22.63 -13.61
CA ASP A 212 8.18 -22.42 -14.39
C ASP A 212 8.17 -21.01 -15.01
N PRO A 213 8.54 -20.88 -16.29
CA PRO A 213 8.52 -19.60 -17.00
C PRO A 213 7.12 -18.96 -17.12
N PHE A 214 6.05 -19.75 -16.91
CA PHE A 214 4.67 -19.30 -16.96
C PHE A 214 4.09 -18.98 -15.56
N ALA A 215 4.93 -18.90 -14.55
CA ALA A 215 4.55 -18.50 -13.18
C ALA A 215 4.16 -17.01 -13.13
N ASN A 216 2.92 -16.68 -13.52
CA ASN A 216 2.40 -15.30 -13.54
C ASN A 216 2.65 -14.58 -12.21
N GLU A 217 2.35 -15.23 -11.06
CA GLU A 217 2.53 -14.65 -9.73
C GLU A 217 4.00 -14.26 -9.46
N ALA A 218 4.98 -15.02 -9.97
CA ALA A 218 6.40 -14.69 -9.79
C ALA A 218 6.82 -13.46 -10.61
N TRP A 219 6.31 -13.31 -11.84
CA TRP A 219 6.52 -12.12 -12.63
C TRP A 219 5.87 -10.89 -12.00
N PHE A 220 4.64 -11.02 -11.51
CA PHE A 220 3.96 -9.94 -10.77
C PHE A 220 4.75 -9.51 -9.53
N ASN A 221 5.23 -10.47 -8.73
CA ASN A 221 6.03 -10.20 -7.53
C ASN A 221 7.36 -9.48 -7.88
N LEU A 222 8.03 -9.89 -8.98
CA LEU A 222 9.22 -9.17 -9.47
C LEU A 222 8.89 -7.72 -9.83
N GLY A 223 7.77 -7.49 -10.52
CA GLY A 223 7.30 -6.15 -10.84
C GLY A 223 7.14 -5.28 -9.60
N GLN A 224 6.50 -5.83 -8.56
CA GLN A 224 6.33 -5.13 -7.28
C GLN A 224 7.68 -4.81 -6.59
N LEU A 225 8.61 -5.77 -6.57
CA LEU A 225 9.93 -5.59 -5.97
C LEU A 225 10.75 -4.54 -6.71
N TYR A 226 10.77 -4.56 -8.04
CA TYR A 226 11.44 -3.54 -8.83
C TYR A 226 10.79 -2.16 -8.70
N PHE A 227 9.46 -2.10 -8.59
CA PHE A 227 8.75 -0.85 -8.32
C PHE A 227 9.16 -0.26 -6.96
N ALA A 228 9.21 -1.09 -5.91
CA ALA A 228 9.64 -0.65 -4.57
C ALA A 228 11.09 -0.15 -4.54
N LEU A 229 11.95 -0.70 -5.41
CA LEU A 229 13.33 -0.25 -5.60
C LEU A 229 13.46 0.93 -6.59
N GLN A 230 12.35 1.46 -7.11
CA GLN A 230 12.31 2.51 -8.14
C GLN A 230 13.01 2.12 -9.46
N GLU A 231 13.23 0.82 -9.68
CA GLU A 231 13.75 0.29 -10.94
C GLU A 231 12.61 0.13 -11.98
N PHE A 232 11.94 1.24 -12.29
CA PHE A 232 10.72 1.25 -13.09
C PHE A 232 10.80 0.54 -14.44
N PRO A 233 11.91 0.64 -15.21
CA PRO A 233 12.01 -0.11 -16.48
C PRO A 233 11.93 -1.63 -16.29
N LYS A 234 12.54 -2.17 -15.22
CA LYS A 234 12.47 -3.60 -14.92
C LYS A 234 11.10 -4.02 -14.39
N ALA A 235 10.46 -3.13 -13.61
CA ALA A 235 9.08 -3.35 -13.14
C ALA A 235 8.12 -3.44 -14.32
N LEU A 236 8.28 -2.56 -15.33
CA LEU A 236 7.48 -2.57 -16.55
C LEU A 236 7.62 -3.91 -17.29
N GLU A 237 8.86 -4.34 -17.54
CA GLU A 237 9.15 -5.61 -18.21
C GLU A 237 8.50 -6.80 -17.48
N ALA A 238 8.61 -6.85 -16.16
CA ALA A 238 8.03 -7.92 -15.36
C ALA A 238 6.50 -7.96 -15.44
N TYR A 239 5.81 -6.81 -15.38
CA TYR A 239 4.35 -6.76 -15.54
C TYR A 239 3.92 -7.08 -16.98
N GLU A 240 4.72 -6.75 -18.00
CA GLU A 240 4.47 -7.14 -19.38
C GLU A 240 4.56 -8.66 -19.58
N PHE A 241 5.53 -9.32 -18.93
CA PHE A 241 5.59 -10.79 -18.92
C PHE A 241 4.39 -11.40 -18.20
N ALA A 242 3.97 -10.86 -17.06
CA ALA A 242 2.78 -11.31 -16.35
C ALA A 242 1.53 -11.21 -17.24
N LEU A 243 1.33 -10.09 -17.93
CA LEU A 243 0.21 -9.88 -18.85
C LEU A 243 0.29 -10.72 -20.13
N ALA A 244 1.50 -11.05 -20.59
CA ALA A 244 1.68 -11.98 -21.72
C ALA A 244 1.26 -13.41 -21.35
N ILE A 245 1.35 -13.80 -20.07
CA ILE A 245 0.91 -15.09 -19.56
C ILE A 245 -0.61 -15.11 -19.32
N ASP A 246 -1.14 -14.05 -18.69
CA ASP A 246 -2.56 -13.88 -18.45
C ASP A 246 -2.98 -12.44 -18.83
N GLU A 247 -3.56 -12.29 -20.02
CA GLU A 247 -4.03 -11.01 -20.54
C GLU A 247 -5.16 -10.38 -19.71
N ASN A 248 -5.83 -11.16 -18.86
CA ASN A 248 -6.91 -10.70 -17.98
C ASN A 248 -6.45 -10.45 -16.55
N ASP A 249 -5.15 -10.46 -16.27
CA ASP A 249 -4.60 -10.13 -14.97
C ASP A 249 -4.73 -8.61 -14.70
N SER A 250 -5.86 -8.24 -14.11
CA SER A 250 -6.16 -6.84 -13.78
C SER A 250 -5.18 -6.22 -12.78
N LEU A 251 -4.53 -7.03 -11.92
CA LEU A 251 -3.55 -6.51 -10.96
C LEU A 251 -2.26 -6.11 -11.68
N SER A 252 -1.75 -6.95 -12.57
CA SER A 252 -0.58 -6.60 -13.40
C SER A 252 -0.89 -5.41 -14.32
N CYS A 253 -2.11 -5.34 -14.87
CA CYS A 253 -2.52 -4.24 -15.75
C CYS A 253 -2.49 -2.88 -15.03
N ILE A 254 -3.09 -2.76 -13.84
CA ILE A 254 -3.09 -1.49 -13.10
C ILE A 254 -1.68 -1.13 -12.62
N GLN A 255 -0.88 -2.09 -12.19
CA GLN A 255 0.49 -1.82 -11.76
C GLN A 255 1.38 -1.38 -12.95
N LYS A 256 1.20 -1.99 -14.13
CA LYS A 256 1.84 -1.52 -15.37
C LYS A 256 1.51 -0.06 -15.64
N ALA A 257 0.24 0.34 -15.52
CA ALA A 257 -0.17 1.73 -15.73
C ALA A 257 0.50 2.68 -14.73
N HIS A 258 0.59 2.30 -13.46
CA HIS A 258 1.32 3.09 -12.46
C HIS A 258 2.82 3.21 -12.77
N VAL A 259 3.46 2.14 -13.26
CA VAL A 259 4.86 2.20 -13.69
C VAL A 259 5.03 3.15 -14.89
N LEU A 260 4.15 3.08 -15.88
CA LEU A 260 4.18 3.97 -17.04
C LEU A 260 4.04 5.44 -16.62
N PHE A 261 3.19 5.74 -15.64
CA PHE A 261 3.09 7.07 -15.05
C PHE A 261 4.42 7.53 -14.41
N GLN A 262 5.08 6.65 -13.65
CA GLN A 262 6.38 6.97 -13.04
C GLN A 262 7.53 7.13 -14.06
N LEU A 263 7.34 6.60 -15.26
CA LEU A 263 8.27 6.76 -16.39
C LEU A 263 7.91 7.96 -17.29
N ASP A 264 7.00 8.82 -16.88
CA ASP A 264 6.46 9.95 -17.64
C ASP A 264 5.85 9.55 -19.00
N GLN A 265 5.47 8.28 -19.16
CA GLN A 265 4.82 7.76 -20.37
C GLN A 265 3.29 7.87 -20.26
N PHE A 266 2.81 9.10 -20.10
CA PHE A 266 1.42 9.39 -19.69
C PHE A 266 0.39 8.89 -20.69
N GLU A 267 0.62 8.98 -22.00
CA GLU A 267 -0.32 8.48 -23.02
C GLU A 267 -0.47 6.96 -22.91
N LEU A 268 0.65 6.22 -22.73
CA LEU A 268 0.59 4.77 -22.55
C LEU A 268 -0.05 4.38 -21.22
N ALA A 269 0.16 5.18 -20.18
CA ALA A 269 -0.51 4.99 -18.89
C ALA A 269 -2.03 5.13 -19.04
N ILE A 270 -2.51 6.16 -19.75
CA ILE A 270 -3.95 6.38 -20.04
C ILE A 270 -4.54 5.17 -20.76
N ASP A 271 -3.90 4.70 -21.83
CA ASP A 271 -4.37 3.56 -22.60
C ASP A 271 -4.46 2.31 -21.69
N THR A 272 -3.43 2.06 -20.87
CA THR A 272 -3.39 0.91 -19.95
C THR A 272 -4.44 1.02 -18.84
N TYR A 273 -4.69 2.21 -18.27
CA TYR A 273 -5.79 2.43 -17.32
C TYR A 273 -7.16 2.19 -17.98
N GLN A 274 -7.32 2.55 -19.23
CA GLN A 274 -8.56 2.29 -19.99
C GLN A 274 -8.75 0.78 -20.26
N GLU A 275 -7.68 0.02 -20.50
CA GLU A 275 -7.72 -1.43 -20.57
C GLU A 275 -8.14 -2.04 -19.22
N TYR A 276 -7.54 -1.61 -18.13
CA TYR A 276 -7.93 -2.01 -16.79
C TYR A 276 -9.42 -1.77 -16.50
N LYS A 277 -9.97 -0.63 -16.92
CA LYS A 277 -11.41 -0.33 -16.80
C LYS A 277 -12.30 -1.30 -17.57
N LYS A 278 -11.83 -1.88 -18.67
CA LYS A 278 -12.58 -2.92 -19.42
C LYS A 278 -12.57 -4.26 -18.71
N MET A 279 -11.51 -4.57 -17.96
CA MET A 279 -11.36 -5.85 -17.23
C MET A 279 -12.14 -5.86 -15.90
N THR A 280 -12.37 -4.69 -15.30
CA THR A 280 -12.95 -4.57 -13.96
C THR A 280 -14.31 -3.87 -13.99
N SER A 281 -15.08 -4.00 -12.91
CA SER A 281 -16.20 -3.10 -12.69
C SER A 281 -15.70 -1.67 -12.50
N TYR A 282 -16.54 -0.69 -12.86
CA TYR A 282 -16.22 0.75 -12.79
C TYR A 282 -15.54 1.13 -11.47
N SER A 283 -14.44 1.86 -11.57
CA SER A 283 -13.67 2.40 -10.45
C SER A 283 -13.45 3.89 -10.66
N TRP A 284 -13.96 4.71 -9.76
CA TRP A 284 -13.75 6.16 -9.76
C TRP A 284 -12.28 6.53 -9.52
N GLN A 285 -11.51 5.67 -8.81
CA GLN A 285 -10.08 5.88 -8.61
C GLN A 285 -9.31 5.84 -9.93
N THR A 286 -9.70 4.96 -10.84
CA THR A 286 -9.03 4.87 -12.15
C THR A 286 -9.27 6.14 -12.97
N ASP A 287 -10.43 6.78 -12.84
CA ASP A 287 -10.70 8.06 -13.50
C ASP A 287 -9.79 9.17 -12.97
N ILE A 288 -9.46 9.17 -11.67
CA ILE A 288 -8.47 10.10 -11.10
C ILE A 288 -7.09 9.88 -11.72
N PHE A 289 -6.60 8.63 -11.78
CA PHE A 289 -5.29 8.34 -12.37
C PHE A 289 -5.20 8.75 -13.85
N ILE A 290 -6.28 8.58 -14.60
CA ILE A 290 -6.35 9.07 -16.00
C ILE A 290 -6.35 10.61 -16.04
N ALA A 291 -7.08 11.26 -15.13
CA ALA A 291 -7.10 12.71 -15.03
C ALA A 291 -5.71 13.28 -14.68
N GLU A 292 -5.01 12.68 -13.74
CA GLU A 292 -3.63 13.05 -13.37
C GLU A 292 -2.66 12.91 -14.57
N CYS A 293 -2.82 11.85 -15.38
CA CYS A 293 -2.04 11.71 -16.62
C CYS A 293 -2.32 12.87 -17.61
N TYR A 294 -3.58 13.23 -17.80
CA TYR A 294 -3.96 14.36 -18.66
C TYR A 294 -3.46 15.70 -18.11
N GLU A 295 -3.45 15.88 -16.78
CA GLU A 295 -2.89 17.05 -16.12
C GLU A 295 -1.39 17.18 -16.42
N LYS A 296 -0.62 16.09 -16.28
CA LYS A 296 0.81 16.05 -16.64
C LYS A 296 1.09 16.33 -18.12
N LEU A 297 0.14 16.03 -18.98
CA LEU A 297 0.18 16.37 -20.42
C LEU A 297 -0.32 17.79 -20.73
N GLU A 298 -0.65 18.59 -19.70
CA GLU A 298 -1.24 19.94 -19.83
C GLU A 298 -2.57 19.95 -20.61
N ARG A 299 -3.23 18.78 -20.68
CA ARG A 299 -4.52 18.61 -21.35
C ARG A 299 -5.64 18.78 -20.32
N TYR A 300 -5.76 20.01 -19.83
CA TYR A 300 -6.60 20.33 -18.67
C TYR A 300 -8.10 20.08 -18.89
N ASP A 301 -8.63 20.27 -20.09
CA ASP A 301 -10.06 20.05 -20.35
C ASP A 301 -10.41 18.55 -20.25
N GLU A 302 -9.57 17.67 -20.77
CA GLU A 302 -9.73 16.22 -20.64
C GLU A 302 -9.54 15.78 -19.16
N SER A 303 -8.53 16.31 -18.48
CA SER A 303 -8.30 16.07 -17.06
C SER A 303 -9.56 16.41 -16.23
N ILE A 304 -10.09 17.62 -16.38
CA ILE A 304 -11.33 18.07 -15.71
C ILE A 304 -12.50 17.12 -16.02
N SER A 305 -12.60 16.64 -17.26
CA SER A 305 -13.67 15.70 -17.63
C SER A 305 -13.59 14.40 -16.82
N TYR A 306 -12.39 13.81 -16.69
CA TYR A 306 -12.20 12.57 -15.92
C TYR A 306 -12.35 12.79 -14.42
N TYR A 307 -11.87 13.89 -13.85
CA TYR A 307 -12.14 14.24 -12.46
C TYR A 307 -13.65 14.39 -12.19
N ARG A 308 -14.41 14.99 -13.09
CA ARG A 308 -15.88 15.08 -12.98
C ARG A 308 -16.55 13.71 -13.02
N MET A 309 -16.10 12.80 -13.89
CA MET A 309 -16.60 11.41 -13.89
C MET A 309 -16.37 10.73 -12.54
N SER A 310 -15.23 10.95 -11.90
CA SER A 310 -14.96 10.47 -10.55
C SER A 310 -15.93 11.08 -9.53
N LEU A 311 -16.21 12.40 -9.60
CA LEU A 311 -17.14 13.08 -8.70
C LEU A 311 -18.60 12.63 -8.90
N ASP A 312 -19.01 12.26 -10.11
CA ASP A 312 -20.36 11.72 -10.37
C ASP A 312 -20.60 10.41 -9.62
N ALA A 313 -19.55 9.62 -9.41
CA ALA A 313 -19.60 8.37 -8.64
C ALA A 313 -19.35 8.57 -7.14
N HIS A 314 -18.56 9.57 -6.76
CA HIS A 314 -18.16 9.85 -5.39
C HIS A 314 -18.05 11.36 -5.17
N THR A 315 -19.14 11.99 -4.75
CA THR A 315 -19.30 13.46 -4.68
C THR A 315 -18.34 14.15 -3.73
N ASP A 316 -17.94 13.46 -2.65
CA ASP A 316 -17.05 13.99 -1.61
C ASP A 316 -15.58 13.54 -1.86
N ASN A 317 -15.17 13.49 -3.13
CA ASN A 317 -13.82 13.13 -3.48
C ASN A 317 -12.90 14.35 -3.44
N TYR A 318 -12.06 14.40 -2.40
CA TYR A 318 -11.10 15.48 -2.18
C TYR A 318 -10.12 15.63 -3.33
N ASP A 319 -9.54 14.52 -3.82
CA ASP A 319 -8.50 14.53 -4.86
C ASP A 319 -9.05 15.06 -6.19
N ALA A 320 -10.26 14.62 -6.55
CA ALA A 320 -10.91 15.08 -7.78
C ALA A 320 -11.29 16.58 -7.72
N LEU A 321 -11.78 17.07 -6.57
CA LEU A 321 -12.08 18.49 -6.39
C LEU A 321 -10.82 19.36 -6.47
N THR A 322 -9.75 18.92 -5.82
CA THR A 322 -8.45 19.61 -5.84
C THR A 322 -7.87 19.60 -7.25
N GLY A 323 -7.87 18.45 -7.94
CA GLY A 323 -7.37 18.33 -9.31
C GLY A 323 -8.12 19.23 -10.31
N ILE A 324 -9.45 19.31 -10.22
CA ILE A 324 -10.22 20.29 -11.04
C ILE A 324 -9.78 21.72 -10.70
N GLY A 325 -9.59 22.02 -9.41
CA GLY A 325 -9.14 23.33 -8.97
C GLY A 325 -7.79 23.71 -9.57
N ILE A 326 -6.81 22.80 -9.54
CA ILE A 326 -5.47 22.98 -10.12
C ILE A 326 -5.57 23.20 -11.63
N CYS A 327 -6.26 22.32 -12.36
CA CYS A 327 -6.43 22.47 -13.81
C CYS A 327 -7.07 23.80 -14.20
N LEU A 328 -8.00 24.31 -13.38
CA LEU A 328 -8.63 25.62 -13.64
C LEU A 328 -7.71 26.78 -13.28
N LEU A 329 -6.81 26.65 -12.30
CA LEU A 329 -5.74 27.63 -12.02
C LEU A 329 -4.82 27.78 -13.23
N GLU A 330 -4.33 26.66 -13.75
CA GLU A 330 -3.46 26.62 -14.93
C GLU A 330 -4.13 27.22 -16.19
N GLN A 331 -5.46 27.15 -16.24
CA GLN A 331 -6.25 27.82 -17.29
C GLN A 331 -6.60 29.30 -16.98
N GLU A 332 -6.05 29.86 -15.90
CA GLU A 332 -6.36 31.22 -15.42
C GLU A 332 -7.86 31.47 -15.10
N LYS A 333 -8.61 30.40 -14.88
CA LYS A 333 -10.03 30.44 -14.50
C LYS A 333 -10.19 30.54 -12.97
N PHE A 334 -9.59 31.55 -12.37
CA PHE A 334 -9.38 31.67 -10.92
C PHE A 334 -10.68 31.56 -10.09
N ILE A 335 -11.78 32.21 -10.52
CA ILE A 335 -13.05 32.19 -9.77
C ILE A 335 -13.64 30.78 -9.72
N GLU A 336 -13.59 30.04 -10.85
CA GLU A 336 -14.09 28.68 -10.92
C GLU A 336 -13.20 27.74 -10.10
N SER A 337 -11.88 27.86 -10.22
CA SER A 337 -10.90 27.10 -9.45
C SER A 337 -11.17 27.21 -7.95
N MET A 338 -11.23 28.44 -7.43
CA MET A 338 -11.47 28.71 -6.01
C MET A 338 -12.78 28.10 -5.50
N THR A 339 -13.78 27.92 -6.37
CA THR A 339 -15.04 27.26 -5.99
C THR A 339 -14.81 25.78 -5.68
N TYR A 340 -14.04 25.07 -6.50
CA TYR A 340 -13.69 23.67 -6.28
C TYR A 340 -12.72 23.48 -5.10
N ILE A 341 -11.68 24.33 -5.00
CA ILE A 341 -10.73 24.29 -3.87
C ILE A 341 -11.44 24.52 -2.54
N ARG A 342 -12.37 25.47 -2.45
CA ARG A 342 -13.16 25.65 -1.23
C ARG A 342 -14.02 24.43 -0.89
N GLN A 343 -14.59 23.74 -1.88
CA GLN A 343 -15.31 22.48 -1.65
C GLN A 343 -14.34 21.42 -1.11
N ALA A 344 -13.15 21.27 -1.69
CA ALA A 344 -12.12 20.37 -1.17
C ALA A 344 -11.75 20.68 0.30
N LEU A 345 -11.60 21.97 0.64
CA LEU A 345 -11.33 22.43 2.01
C LEU A 345 -12.50 22.17 2.98
N THR A 346 -13.74 22.01 2.53
CA THR A 346 -14.85 21.58 3.40
C THR A 346 -14.71 20.10 3.80
N ILE A 347 -14.02 19.29 2.99
CA ILE A 347 -13.77 17.88 3.26
C ILE A 347 -12.52 17.72 4.14
N ASN A 348 -11.44 18.42 3.81
CA ASN A 348 -10.20 18.43 4.56
C ASN A 348 -9.68 19.85 4.77
N GLU A 349 -10.05 20.47 5.90
CA GLU A 349 -9.61 21.83 6.26
C GLU A 349 -8.10 21.90 6.57
N ASN A 350 -7.48 20.78 6.93
CA ASN A 350 -6.06 20.68 7.27
C ASN A 350 -5.15 20.35 6.07
N ALA A 351 -5.62 20.52 4.86
CA ALA A 351 -4.83 20.35 3.65
C ALA A 351 -4.07 21.65 3.32
N ALA A 352 -2.80 21.72 3.70
CA ALA A 352 -1.96 22.90 3.47
C ALA A 352 -1.91 23.29 1.99
N ASP A 353 -1.70 22.31 1.09
CA ASP A 353 -1.62 22.55 -0.35
C ASP A 353 -2.90 23.18 -0.91
N SER A 354 -4.08 22.76 -0.44
CA SER A 354 -5.33 23.39 -0.89
C SER A 354 -5.45 24.86 -0.47
N TRP A 355 -4.86 25.25 0.67
CA TRP A 355 -4.77 26.66 1.05
C TRP A 355 -3.78 27.42 0.17
N VAL A 356 -2.69 26.79 -0.28
CA VAL A 356 -1.77 27.37 -1.27
C VAL A 356 -2.50 27.62 -2.58
N TYR A 357 -3.17 26.61 -3.15
CA TYR A 357 -3.93 26.79 -4.42
C TYR A 357 -5.04 27.85 -4.29
N LEU A 358 -5.68 27.95 -3.12
CA LEU A 358 -6.65 29.01 -2.88
C LEU A 358 -5.97 30.40 -2.86
N ALA A 359 -4.77 30.50 -2.31
CA ALA A 359 -3.99 31.74 -2.29
C ALA A 359 -3.55 32.14 -3.70
N GLU A 360 -3.09 31.18 -4.51
CA GLU A 360 -2.73 31.41 -5.92
C GLU A 360 -3.93 31.92 -6.75
N GLY A 361 -5.12 31.36 -6.51
CA GLY A 361 -6.35 31.87 -7.10
C GLY A 361 -6.64 33.34 -6.71
N TYR A 362 -6.38 33.72 -5.45
CA TYR A 362 -6.49 35.12 -5.03
C TYR A 362 -5.42 36.01 -5.65
N VAL A 363 -4.16 35.51 -5.76
CA VAL A 363 -3.08 36.25 -6.47
C VAL A 363 -3.47 36.51 -7.92
N GLY A 364 -4.01 35.51 -8.62
CA GLY A 364 -4.49 35.69 -10.01
C GLY A 364 -5.64 36.69 -10.16
N LEU A 365 -6.39 36.96 -9.08
CA LEU A 365 -7.43 38.00 -9.02
C LEU A 365 -6.91 39.34 -8.47
N GLU A 366 -5.60 39.47 -8.18
CA GLU A 366 -4.97 40.63 -7.54
C GLU A 366 -5.53 40.93 -6.12
N ASP A 367 -6.16 39.93 -5.49
CA ASP A 367 -6.68 40.05 -4.11
C ASP A 367 -5.61 39.63 -3.09
N ILE A 368 -4.61 40.50 -2.98
CA ILE A 368 -3.38 40.22 -2.23
C ILE A 368 -3.63 40.02 -0.71
N ASP A 369 -4.64 40.66 -0.14
CA ASP A 369 -4.95 40.52 1.30
C ASP A 369 -5.52 39.14 1.64
N ASN A 370 -6.41 38.61 0.79
CA ASN A 370 -6.96 37.27 0.93
C ASN A 370 -5.92 36.21 0.56
N ALA A 371 -5.05 36.45 -0.42
CA ALA A 371 -3.92 35.58 -0.75
C ALA A 371 -2.99 35.39 0.46
N LEU A 372 -2.54 36.51 1.07
CA LEU A 372 -1.69 36.48 2.27
C LEU A 372 -2.36 35.68 3.42
N THR A 373 -3.65 35.88 3.63
CA THR A 373 -4.41 35.18 4.66
C THR A 373 -4.43 33.66 4.41
N ALA A 374 -4.60 33.24 3.17
CA ALA A 374 -4.63 31.83 2.78
C ALA A 374 -3.23 31.18 2.89
N TYR A 375 -2.17 31.86 2.42
CA TYR A 375 -0.80 31.40 2.60
C TYR A 375 -0.40 31.24 4.07
N ILE A 376 -0.78 32.22 4.94
CA ILE A 376 -0.53 32.13 6.39
C ILE A 376 -1.24 30.92 7.00
N LYS A 377 -2.44 30.57 6.52
CA LYS A 377 -3.11 29.36 6.96
C LYS A 377 -2.36 28.10 6.51
N ALA A 378 -1.86 28.06 5.27
CA ALA A 378 -1.06 26.95 4.76
C ALA A 378 0.16 26.67 5.64
N ILE A 379 1.00 27.69 5.90
CA ILE A 379 2.19 27.54 6.76
C ILE A 379 1.85 27.30 8.25
N GLY A 380 0.64 27.64 8.68
CA GLY A 380 0.13 27.30 10.01
C GLY A 380 -0.19 25.83 10.17
N ILE A 381 -0.47 25.13 9.08
CA ILE A 381 -0.75 23.70 9.02
C ILE A 381 0.55 22.93 8.77
N ASP A 382 1.29 23.33 7.74
CA ASP A 382 2.57 22.76 7.38
C ASP A 382 3.61 23.90 7.24
N PRO A 383 4.51 24.06 8.23
CA PRO A 383 5.53 25.10 8.21
C PRO A 383 6.68 24.86 7.23
N ASP A 384 6.86 23.61 6.77
CA ASP A 384 8.02 23.19 5.97
C ASP A 384 7.75 23.38 4.47
N GLN A 385 7.26 24.59 4.09
CA GLN A 385 6.93 24.97 2.72
C GLN A 385 7.74 26.21 2.28
N PRO A 386 8.98 26.03 1.79
CA PRO A 386 9.86 27.15 1.46
C PRO A 386 9.30 28.07 0.37
N ASP A 387 8.64 27.52 -0.68
CA ASP A 387 8.01 28.31 -1.74
C ASP A 387 6.85 29.17 -1.23
N THR A 388 6.05 28.62 -0.31
CA THR A 388 4.95 29.36 0.32
C THR A 388 5.47 30.51 1.21
N LEU A 389 6.56 30.26 1.93
CA LEU A 389 7.23 31.32 2.70
C LEU A 389 7.80 32.42 1.80
N MET A 390 8.38 32.04 0.65
CA MET A 390 8.81 32.98 -0.38
C MET A 390 7.65 33.83 -0.93
N ALA A 391 6.50 33.20 -1.22
CA ALA A 391 5.30 33.92 -1.67
C ALA A 391 4.79 34.93 -0.63
N ILE A 392 4.74 34.55 0.64
CA ILE A 392 4.39 35.46 1.74
C ILE A 392 5.40 36.61 1.83
N ALA A 393 6.71 36.32 1.74
CA ALA A 393 7.76 37.32 1.83
C ALA A 393 7.71 38.33 0.67
N ASN A 394 7.40 37.86 -0.55
CA ASN A 394 7.18 38.72 -1.73
C ASN A 394 6.01 39.68 -1.49
N ILE A 395 4.87 39.16 -1.03
CA ILE A 395 3.71 39.99 -0.70
C ILE A 395 4.04 41.02 0.37
N CYS A 396 4.76 40.65 1.43
CA CYS A 396 5.17 41.57 2.47
C CYS A 396 6.13 42.66 1.94
N LEU A 397 7.02 42.30 1.00
CA LEU A 397 7.94 43.23 0.35
C LEU A 397 7.17 44.28 -0.46
N GLU A 398 6.19 43.87 -1.28
CA GLU A 398 5.31 44.73 -2.05
C GLU A 398 4.49 45.65 -1.16
N LYS A 399 4.01 45.15 -0.03
CA LYS A 399 3.27 45.95 1.00
C LYS A 399 4.19 46.84 1.83
N MET A 400 5.51 46.87 1.57
CA MET A 400 6.51 47.61 2.35
C MET A 400 6.62 47.17 3.80
N GLU A 401 6.19 45.96 4.13
CA GLU A 401 6.31 45.34 5.45
C GLU A 401 7.67 44.62 5.57
N TYR A 402 8.75 45.40 5.46
CA TYR A 402 10.10 44.88 5.29
C TYR A 402 10.60 43.94 6.38
N ASP A 403 10.24 44.20 7.64
CA ASP A 403 10.61 43.32 8.75
C ASP A 403 9.98 41.90 8.62
N LEU A 404 8.72 41.84 8.18
CA LEU A 404 8.04 40.58 7.93
C LEU A 404 8.61 39.90 6.69
N SER A 405 8.85 40.62 5.62
CA SER A 405 9.50 40.13 4.42
C SER A 405 10.83 39.46 4.74
N ILE A 406 11.72 40.17 5.50
CA ILE A 406 13.01 39.62 5.94
C ILE A 406 12.79 38.32 6.76
N LYS A 407 11.86 38.32 7.69
CA LYS A 407 11.57 37.15 8.53
C LYS A 407 11.21 35.93 7.71
N TYR A 408 10.32 36.08 6.74
CA TYR A 408 9.84 34.96 5.93
C TYR A 408 10.86 34.48 4.90
N TYR A 409 11.64 35.40 4.28
CA TYR A 409 12.73 34.98 3.39
C TYR A 409 13.84 34.25 4.14
N LEU A 410 14.21 34.68 5.36
CA LEU A 410 15.20 33.97 6.17
C LEU A 410 14.69 32.57 6.56
N ALA A 411 13.41 32.43 6.87
CA ALA A 411 12.81 31.13 7.16
C ALA A 411 12.81 30.22 5.92
N ALA A 412 12.56 30.77 4.73
CA ALA A 412 12.62 30.03 3.48
C ALA A 412 14.07 29.56 3.17
N GLU A 413 15.08 30.45 3.35
CA GLU A 413 16.50 30.13 3.18
C GLU A 413 16.96 29.04 4.16
N GLU A 414 16.43 29.03 5.42
CA GLU A 414 16.77 28.01 6.42
C GLU A 414 16.24 26.63 6.04
N LEU A 415 15.07 26.55 5.40
CA LEU A 415 14.48 25.30 4.92
C LEU A 415 15.14 24.79 3.64
N ASP A 416 15.43 25.70 2.72
CA ASP A 416 16.05 25.37 1.43
C ASP A 416 17.03 26.46 1.01
N GLU A 417 18.33 26.18 1.17
CA GLU A 417 19.41 27.07 0.78
C GLU A 417 19.56 27.21 -0.76
N THR A 418 18.92 26.33 -1.52
CA THR A 418 19.03 26.28 -3.00
C THR A 418 17.98 27.12 -3.72
N LEU A 419 17.06 27.73 -2.99
CA LEU A 419 16.01 28.60 -3.56
C LEU A 419 16.61 29.74 -4.38
N GLU A 420 16.18 29.79 -5.64
CA GLU A 420 16.68 30.78 -6.56
C GLU A 420 16.36 32.21 -6.12
N PHE A 421 17.38 33.07 -6.12
CA PHE A 421 17.29 34.48 -5.75
C PHE A 421 16.84 34.79 -4.30
N VAL A 422 16.71 33.82 -3.41
CA VAL A 422 16.27 34.11 -2.02
C VAL A 422 17.20 35.12 -1.36
N LYS A 423 18.53 34.95 -1.51
CA LYS A 423 19.55 35.87 -0.94
C LYS A 423 19.48 37.27 -1.55
N LEU A 424 19.13 37.38 -2.82
CA LEU A 424 18.87 38.66 -3.47
C LEU A 424 17.66 39.38 -2.83
N PHE A 425 16.53 38.68 -2.65
CA PHE A 425 15.35 39.29 -2.05
C PHE A 425 15.53 39.63 -0.58
N ILE A 426 16.36 38.86 0.15
CA ILE A 426 16.77 39.23 1.52
C ILE A 426 17.58 40.53 1.47
N ALA A 427 18.54 40.67 0.54
CA ALA A 427 19.33 41.89 0.36
C ALA A 427 18.46 43.11 0.03
N VAL A 428 17.49 42.96 -0.90
CA VAL A 428 16.51 43.98 -1.27
C VAL A 428 15.69 44.39 -0.05
N SER A 429 15.19 43.42 0.73
CA SER A 429 14.37 43.70 1.94
C SER A 429 15.17 44.44 3.00
N TYR A 430 16.42 44.04 3.28
CA TYR A 430 17.29 44.76 4.18
C TYR A 430 17.62 46.17 3.68
N TYR A 431 17.85 46.36 2.41
CA TYR A 431 18.12 47.66 1.81
C TYR A 431 16.92 48.60 1.96
N LYS A 432 15.72 48.13 1.59
CA LYS A 432 14.48 48.89 1.73
C LYS A 432 14.12 49.19 3.19
N ASN A 433 14.55 48.33 4.13
CA ASN A 433 14.41 48.52 5.58
C ASN A 433 15.50 49.46 6.17
N GLY A 434 16.41 49.96 5.34
CA GLY A 434 17.48 50.89 5.79
C GLY A 434 18.69 50.21 6.44
N ASN A 435 18.76 48.88 6.46
CA ASN A 435 19.90 48.13 7.00
C ASN A 435 20.92 47.82 5.95
N LEU A 436 21.74 48.82 5.61
CA LEU A 436 22.72 48.73 4.52
C LEU A 436 23.79 47.66 4.76
N ASP A 437 24.27 47.49 6.00
CA ASP A 437 25.30 46.52 6.31
C ASP A 437 24.90 45.09 5.96
N LYS A 438 23.69 44.69 6.40
CA LYS A 438 23.16 43.39 6.10
C LYS A 438 22.79 43.24 4.62
N ALA A 439 22.27 44.28 3.98
CA ALA A 439 21.97 44.29 2.57
C ALA A 439 23.23 43.97 1.73
N ILE A 440 24.36 44.58 2.03
CA ILE A 440 25.61 44.32 1.37
C ILE A 440 26.07 42.86 1.56
N VAL A 441 25.98 42.34 2.78
CA VAL A 441 26.38 40.96 3.08
C VAL A 441 25.56 39.96 2.25
N TYR A 442 24.24 40.14 2.18
CA TYR A 442 23.39 39.23 1.42
C TYR A 442 23.50 39.44 -0.09
N LEU A 443 23.73 40.68 -0.55
CA LEU A 443 23.99 40.97 -1.96
C LEU A 443 25.25 40.27 -2.45
N ARG A 444 26.34 40.28 -1.65
CA ARG A 444 27.57 39.55 -1.96
C ARG A 444 27.32 38.06 -2.15
N LYS A 445 26.62 37.43 -1.19
CA LYS A 445 26.24 36.02 -1.28
C LYS A 445 25.41 35.75 -2.55
N ALA A 446 24.45 36.61 -2.87
CA ALA A 446 23.62 36.46 -4.06
C ALA A 446 24.45 36.57 -5.36
N VAL A 447 25.42 37.47 -5.40
CA VAL A 447 26.31 37.64 -6.58
C VAL A 447 27.28 36.47 -6.71
N GLU A 448 27.78 35.91 -5.58
CA GLU A 448 28.59 34.68 -5.60
C GLU A 448 27.85 33.48 -6.19
N GLU A 449 26.54 33.42 -5.97
CA GLU A 449 25.68 32.35 -6.51
C GLU A 449 25.24 32.61 -7.96
N ASN A 450 24.92 33.87 -8.26
CA ASN A 450 24.44 34.27 -9.58
C ASN A 450 24.93 35.68 -9.94
N GLU A 451 25.81 35.77 -10.96
CA GLU A 451 26.37 37.04 -11.41
C GLU A 451 25.32 38.07 -11.82
N THR A 452 24.11 37.63 -12.23
CA THR A 452 23.03 38.53 -12.64
C THR A 452 22.34 39.21 -11.45
N ALA A 453 22.56 38.73 -10.22
CA ALA A 453 21.89 39.26 -9.01
C ALA A 453 22.24 40.74 -8.77
N ALA A 454 23.45 41.18 -9.13
CA ALA A 454 23.82 42.59 -9.01
C ALA A 454 22.98 43.52 -9.92
N ALA A 455 22.73 43.10 -11.15
CA ALA A 455 21.92 43.85 -12.10
C ALA A 455 20.45 43.89 -11.64
N LEU A 456 19.89 42.72 -11.24
CA LEU A 456 18.55 42.63 -10.71
C LEU A 456 18.33 43.44 -9.42
N PHE A 457 19.34 43.48 -8.54
CA PHE A 457 19.28 44.32 -7.35
C PHE A 457 19.11 45.81 -7.71
N LEU A 458 19.85 46.30 -8.70
CA LEU A 458 19.74 47.69 -9.17
C LEU A 458 18.43 48.00 -9.89
N GLU A 459 17.83 47.01 -10.54
CA GLU A 459 16.47 47.14 -11.10
C GLU A 459 15.43 47.29 -10.00
N LEU A 460 15.53 46.48 -8.93
CA LEU A 460 14.62 46.52 -7.78
C LEU A 460 14.87 47.70 -6.83
N CYS A 461 16.10 48.23 -6.81
CA CYS A 461 16.56 49.31 -5.96
C CYS A 461 17.37 50.35 -6.75
N PRO A 462 16.76 51.09 -7.72
CA PRO A 462 17.47 52.05 -8.56
C PRO A 462 18.24 53.13 -7.78
N GLU A 463 17.71 53.50 -6.61
CA GLU A 463 18.35 54.48 -5.71
C GLU A 463 19.70 54.01 -5.15
N ALA A 464 19.97 52.72 -5.17
CA ALA A 464 21.24 52.17 -4.67
C ALA A 464 22.42 52.43 -5.57
N ILE A 465 22.21 52.85 -6.82
CA ILE A 465 23.28 53.11 -7.83
C ILE A 465 24.30 54.14 -7.36
N ASN A 466 23.88 55.08 -6.50
CA ASN A 466 24.72 56.16 -5.95
C ASN A 466 25.53 55.74 -4.73
N LEU A 467 25.35 54.54 -4.21
CA LEU A 467 25.94 54.07 -2.95
C LEU A 467 27.20 53.27 -3.13
N ASN A 468 27.75 53.17 -4.37
CA ASN A 468 28.90 52.33 -4.71
C ASN A 468 28.85 50.91 -4.05
N LEU A 469 27.66 50.39 -3.86
CA LEU A 469 27.42 49.07 -3.24
C LEU A 469 28.04 47.94 -4.06
N LEU A 470 28.48 48.25 -5.29
CA LEU A 470 29.04 47.30 -6.25
C LEU A 470 30.58 47.39 -6.36
N ASP A 471 31.27 48.19 -5.53
CA ASP A 471 32.70 48.05 -5.32
C ASP A 471 33.02 46.79 -4.49
N LEU A 472 32.36 45.71 -4.90
CA LEU A 472 32.36 44.38 -4.30
C LEU A 472 33.29 43.43 -5.05
#